data_feb2dcf1b36108689751b65dd860a8ba
#
_entry.id   feb2dcf1b36108689751b65dd860a8ba
#
_cell.length_a   1.000
_cell.length_b   1.000
_cell.length_c   1.000
_cell.angle_alpha   90.00
_cell.angle_beta   90.00
_cell.angle_gamma   90.00
#
_symmetry.space_group_name_H-M   'P 1'
#
loop_
_entity.id
_entity.type
_entity.pdbx_description
1 polymer ?
#
loop_
_entity_poly.entity_id
_entity_poly.type
_entity_poly.pdbx_seq_one_letter_code
_entity_poly.pdbx_strand_id
1 'polypeptide(L)'
;MAKGFTVKAATPAKKKEGEFDLAAAKEMIRGKAVVFCLPGRGVSYTYLKNFVQLCFDLVQNGASIQISQDYSSMVNFARCKCLGANVLRGPDQKPWDGKLEYDYQLWIDSDIVFNLEAFYRLVAMDKDIAAGWYCTEDGRTTSVAHWLDEGDFRSNGGVMNHETLESMSKRRKQIGRAHV
;
A
#
# COMPACT_ATOMS: atom_id res chain seq x y z
N MET A 1 43.18 30.24 -10.33
CA MET A 1 41.92 30.83 -9.89
C MET A 1 40.78 29.93 -10.29
N ALA A 2 40.17 29.21 -9.36
CA ALA A 2 39.05 28.31 -9.62
C ALA A 2 37.76 29.12 -9.65
N LYS A 3 37.00 29.06 -10.76
CA LYS A 3 35.67 29.67 -10.89
C LYS A 3 34.66 28.85 -10.09
N GLY A 4 34.14 29.41 -9.02
CA GLY A 4 33.10 28.80 -8.22
C GLY A 4 31.79 28.65 -9.02
N PHE A 5 31.23 27.42 -9.06
CA PHE A 5 29.92 27.17 -9.61
C PHE A 5 28.86 27.58 -8.58
N THR A 6 28.11 28.63 -8.89
CA THR A 6 26.96 29.02 -8.07
C THR A 6 25.74 28.31 -8.63
N VAL A 7 25.23 27.28 -7.91
CA VAL A 7 23.94 26.62 -8.23
C VAL A 7 22.83 27.58 -7.75
N LYS A 8 22.11 28.19 -8.69
CA LYS A 8 20.88 28.91 -8.36
C LYS A 8 19.84 27.90 -7.92
N ALA A 9 19.35 28.01 -6.69
CA ALA A 9 18.19 27.25 -6.24
C ALA A 9 17.00 27.54 -7.16
N ALA A 10 16.43 26.50 -7.77
CA ALA A 10 15.24 26.63 -8.58
C ALA A 10 14.07 27.05 -7.68
N THR A 11 13.36 28.10 -8.06
CA THR A 11 12.12 28.52 -7.39
C THR A 11 11.11 27.36 -7.46
N PRO A 12 10.51 26.92 -6.33
CA PRO A 12 9.55 25.83 -6.37
C PRO A 12 8.36 26.23 -7.26
N ALA A 13 8.07 25.40 -8.26
CA ALA A 13 6.91 25.58 -9.11
C ALA A 13 5.64 25.53 -8.26
N LYS A 14 4.67 26.42 -8.51
CA LYS A 14 3.35 26.38 -7.85
C LYS A 14 2.69 25.03 -8.15
N LYS A 15 2.44 24.24 -7.12
CA LYS A 15 1.71 22.96 -7.22
C LYS A 15 0.31 23.25 -7.77
N LYS A 16 -0.13 22.41 -8.72
CA LYS A 16 -1.51 22.43 -9.20
C LYS A 16 -2.43 21.85 -8.12
N GLU A 17 -3.60 22.47 -7.93
CA GLU A 17 -4.62 21.98 -7.02
C GLU A 17 -4.95 20.50 -7.33
N GLY A 18 -4.83 19.59 -6.34
CA GLY A 18 -5.02 18.15 -6.53
C GLY A 18 -3.74 17.34 -6.86
N GLU A 19 -2.56 17.97 -6.90
CA GLU A 19 -1.30 17.25 -7.07
C GLU A 19 -0.83 16.64 -5.74
N PHE A 20 -0.44 15.35 -5.78
CA PHE A 20 0.05 14.63 -4.62
C PHE A 20 1.28 15.31 -4.00
N ASP A 21 1.21 15.58 -2.70
CA ASP A 21 2.31 16.18 -1.95
C ASP A 21 3.08 15.13 -1.13
N LEU A 22 4.16 14.65 -1.69
CA LEU A 22 5.03 13.68 -1.03
C LEU A 22 5.64 14.25 0.28
N ALA A 23 5.98 15.53 0.32
CA ALA A 23 6.59 16.13 1.50
C ALA A 23 5.56 16.21 2.65
N ALA A 24 4.34 16.60 2.35
CA ALA A 24 3.25 16.60 3.33
C ALA A 24 2.94 15.17 3.83
N ALA A 25 2.90 14.19 2.94
CA ALA A 25 2.68 12.79 3.32
C ALA A 25 3.83 12.23 4.20
N LYS A 26 5.07 12.62 3.92
CA LYS A 26 6.22 12.28 4.78
C LYS A 26 6.12 12.89 6.16
N GLU A 27 5.60 14.12 6.26
CA GLU A 27 5.40 14.76 7.56
C GLU A 27 4.34 14.05 8.41
N MET A 28 3.27 13.51 7.79
CA MET A 28 2.24 12.72 8.49
C MET A 28 2.80 11.46 9.15
N ILE A 29 3.87 10.89 8.59
CA ILE A 29 4.50 9.65 9.09
C ILE A 29 5.63 9.90 10.10
N ARG A 30 6.09 11.15 10.23
CA ARG A 30 7.18 11.49 11.13
C ARG A 30 6.85 11.16 12.59
N GLY A 31 7.74 10.43 13.25
CA GLY A 31 7.57 9.98 14.64
C GLY A 31 6.51 8.88 14.83
N LYS A 32 5.95 8.35 13.74
CA LYS A 32 4.93 7.31 13.79
C LYS A 32 5.53 5.90 13.81
N ALA A 33 4.79 4.96 14.37
CA ALA A 33 5.12 3.55 14.36
C ALA A 33 4.37 2.84 13.24
N VAL A 34 5.09 2.19 12.33
CA VAL A 34 4.55 1.45 11.20
C VAL A 34 4.86 -0.04 11.36
N VAL A 35 3.84 -0.89 11.32
CA VAL A 35 4.02 -2.33 11.28
C VAL A 35 3.68 -2.86 9.88
N PHE A 36 4.62 -3.58 9.30
CA PHE A 36 4.44 -4.28 8.03
C PHE A 36 4.02 -5.72 8.29
N CYS A 37 2.89 -6.12 7.74
CA CYS A 37 2.41 -7.49 7.74
C CYS A 37 2.64 -8.10 6.35
N LEU A 38 3.56 -9.06 6.27
CA LEU A 38 4.04 -9.63 5.02
C LEU A 38 3.69 -11.13 4.94
N PRO A 39 2.47 -11.48 4.53
CA PRO A 39 2.09 -12.89 4.39
C PRO A 39 2.78 -13.49 3.15
N GLY A 40 3.56 -14.55 3.33
CA GLY A 40 4.21 -15.22 2.20
C GLY A 40 5.49 -15.95 2.55
N ARG A 41 5.98 -16.81 1.63
CA ARG A 41 7.23 -17.56 1.80
C ARG A 41 8.48 -16.82 1.33
N GLY A 42 8.32 -15.97 0.33
CA GLY A 42 9.43 -15.28 -0.31
C GLY A 42 8.90 -14.19 -1.22
N VAL A 43 9.79 -13.35 -1.68
CA VAL A 43 9.48 -12.19 -2.51
C VAL A 43 10.44 -12.11 -3.68
N SER A 44 10.05 -11.40 -4.73
CA SER A 44 10.94 -11.10 -5.86
C SER A 44 12.03 -10.11 -5.44
N TYR A 45 13.16 -10.09 -6.17
CA TYR A 45 14.21 -9.08 -5.96
C TYR A 45 13.71 -7.64 -6.17
N THR A 46 12.75 -7.44 -7.07
CA THR A 46 12.11 -6.13 -7.28
C THR A 46 11.32 -5.70 -6.05
N TYR A 47 10.54 -6.61 -5.49
CA TYR A 47 9.84 -6.38 -4.23
C TYR A 47 10.84 -6.03 -3.12
N LEU A 48 11.85 -6.86 -2.91
CA LEU A 48 12.84 -6.66 -1.85
C LEU A 48 13.53 -5.30 -1.97
N LYS A 49 13.97 -4.91 -3.16
CA LYS A 49 14.58 -3.61 -3.41
C LYS A 49 13.66 -2.47 -3.00
N ASN A 50 12.40 -2.50 -3.45
CA ASN A 50 11.44 -1.44 -3.18
C ASN A 50 11.06 -1.39 -1.69
N PHE A 51 10.92 -2.56 -1.05
CA PHE A 51 10.64 -2.66 0.38
C PHE A 51 11.79 -2.09 1.24
N VAL A 52 13.02 -2.45 0.91
CA VAL A 52 14.20 -1.91 1.59
C VAL A 52 14.31 -0.40 1.42
N GLN A 53 14.06 0.13 0.21
CA GLN A 53 14.02 1.57 -0.03
C GLN A 53 12.95 2.27 0.82
N LEU A 54 11.76 1.68 0.93
CA LEU A 54 10.69 2.21 1.78
C LEU A 54 11.11 2.21 3.25
N CYS A 55 11.67 1.12 3.75
CA CYS A 55 12.13 1.03 5.14
C CYS A 55 13.20 2.10 5.45
N PHE A 56 14.19 2.28 4.57
CA PHE A 56 15.22 3.30 4.76
C PHE A 56 14.63 4.71 4.77
N ASP A 57 13.74 5.02 3.84
CA ASP A 57 13.11 6.34 3.77
C ASP A 57 12.26 6.62 5.01
N LEU A 58 11.50 5.65 5.50
CA LEU A 58 10.71 5.79 6.72
C LEU A 58 11.59 6.07 7.95
N VAL A 59 12.65 5.28 8.13
CA VAL A 59 13.56 5.47 9.26
C VAL A 59 14.28 6.82 9.17
N GLN A 60 14.75 7.21 7.98
CA GLN A 60 15.36 8.54 7.77
C GLN A 60 14.37 9.67 8.02
N ASN A 61 13.09 9.44 7.78
CA ASN A 61 12.01 10.41 8.08
C ASN A 61 11.58 10.39 9.55
N GLY A 62 12.22 9.58 10.40
CA GLY A 62 11.97 9.51 11.84
C GLY A 62 10.83 8.57 12.25
N ALA A 63 10.31 7.72 11.36
CA ALA A 63 9.36 6.69 11.71
C ALA A 63 10.07 5.48 12.35
N SER A 64 9.40 4.78 13.24
CA SER A 64 9.80 3.45 13.69
C SER A 64 9.11 2.39 12.85
N ILE A 65 9.80 1.31 12.54
CA ILE A 65 9.25 0.22 11.73
C ILE A 65 9.36 -1.11 12.45
N GLN A 66 8.35 -1.94 12.28
CA GLN A 66 8.36 -3.34 12.67
C GLN A 66 7.88 -4.20 11.50
N ILE A 67 8.41 -5.41 11.40
CA ILE A 67 8.09 -6.34 10.34
C ILE A 67 7.56 -7.61 10.97
N SER A 68 6.35 -7.98 10.61
CA SER A 68 5.75 -9.26 10.94
C SER A 68 5.53 -10.06 9.68
N GLN A 69 6.18 -11.21 9.59
CA GLN A 69 6.11 -12.10 8.44
C GLN A 69 5.73 -13.50 8.92
N ASP A 70 4.81 -14.13 8.23
CA ASP A 70 4.50 -15.54 8.43
C ASP A 70 3.95 -16.14 7.15
N TYR A 71 3.82 -17.46 7.13
CA TYR A 71 3.34 -18.22 6.00
C TYR A 71 2.33 -19.30 6.41
N SER A 72 1.35 -19.48 5.54
CA SER A 72 0.48 -20.65 5.51
C SER A 72 0.03 -20.91 4.07
N SER A 73 -0.34 -22.14 3.74
CA SER A 73 -0.96 -22.47 2.46
C SER A 73 -2.33 -21.81 2.26
N MET A 74 -2.95 -21.37 3.35
CA MET A 74 -4.21 -20.61 3.30
C MET A 74 -3.94 -19.16 3.74
N VAL A 75 -4.35 -18.21 2.90
CA VAL A 75 -4.06 -16.79 3.09
C VAL A 75 -4.63 -16.22 4.40
N ASN A 76 -5.83 -16.63 4.80
CA ASN A 76 -6.44 -16.21 6.06
C ASN A 76 -5.61 -16.68 7.28
N PHE A 77 -5.03 -17.87 7.24
CA PHE A 77 -4.15 -18.35 8.30
C PHE A 77 -2.79 -17.65 8.29
N ALA A 78 -2.23 -17.37 7.11
CA ALA A 78 -1.02 -16.57 7.00
C ALA A 78 -1.21 -15.18 7.60
N ARG A 79 -2.34 -14.53 7.29
CA ARG A 79 -2.68 -13.21 7.87
C ARG A 79 -2.89 -13.26 9.38
N CYS A 80 -3.62 -14.27 9.88
CA CYS A 80 -3.73 -14.49 11.33
C CYS A 80 -2.38 -14.59 12.02
N LYS A 81 -1.47 -15.38 11.47
CA LYS A 81 -0.13 -15.56 12.03
C LYS A 81 0.71 -14.29 11.98
N CYS A 82 0.62 -13.51 10.91
CA CYS A 82 1.26 -12.18 10.85
C CYS A 82 0.79 -11.26 11.99
N LEU A 83 -0.42 -11.43 12.49
CA LEU A 83 -0.93 -10.70 13.66
C LEU A 83 -0.54 -11.33 15.00
N GLY A 84 0.25 -12.40 15.00
CA GLY A 84 0.52 -13.18 16.22
C GLY A 84 -0.73 -13.89 16.76
N ALA A 85 -1.79 -13.96 15.97
CA ALA A 85 -3.05 -14.60 16.34
C ALA A 85 -3.07 -16.07 15.95
N ASN A 86 -3.97 -16.83 16.58
CA ASN A 86 -4.19 -18.23 16.27
C ASN A 86 -5.67 -18.48 16.09
N VAL A 87 -6.07 -18.92 14.90
CA VAL A 87 -7.48 -19.18 14.54
C VAL A 87 -8.21 -20.13 15.52
N LEU A 88 -7.47 -20.99 16.22
CA LEU A 88 -8.02 -21.91 17.21
C LEU A 88 -8.34 -21.29 18.56
N ARG A 89 -7.91 -20.05 18.82
CA ARG A 89 -8.18 -19.34 20.09
C ARG A 89 -9.51 -18.57 20.10
N GLY A 90 -10.24 -18.56 18.97
CA GLY A 90 -11.50 -17.82 18.84
C GLY A 90 -11.32 -16.37 18.34
N PRO A 91 -12.42 -15.60 18.22
CA PRO A 91 -12.43 -14.29 17.57
C PRO A 91 -11.90 -13.16 18.44
N ASP A 92 -11.88 -13.29 19.77
CA ASP A 92 -11.62 -12.19 20.70
C ASP A 92 -10.11 -11.95 20.96
N GLN A 93 -9.30 -12.13 19.91
CA GLN A 93 -7.87 -11.92 20.00
C GLN A 93 -7.48 -10.49 19.59
N LYS A 94 -6.54 -9.92 20.32
CA LYS A 94 -5.89 -8.67 19.91
C LYS A 94 -4.65 -9.00 19.09
N PRO A 95 -4.35 -8.24 18.02
CA PRO A 95 -3.07 -8.36 17.32
C PRO A 95 -1.90 -8.30 18.31
N TRP A 96 -0.97 -9.22 18.17
CA TRP A 96 0.22 -9.38 19.04
C TRP A 96 -0.10 -9.38 20.54
N ASP A 97 -1.24 -9.95 20.93
CA ASP A 97 -1.77 -9.94 22.30
C ASP A 97 -1.93 -8.52 22.89
N GLY A 98 -2.04 -7.49 22.06
CA GLY A 98 -2.10 -6.10 22.47
C GLY A 98 -0.79 -5.53 23.02
N LYS A 99 0.35 -6.21 22.77
CA LYS A 99 1.68 -5.79 23.28
C LYS A 99 2.43 -4.88 22.30
N LEU A 100 2.00 -4.82 21.05
CA LEU A 100 2.59 -3.97 20.04
C LEU A 100 1.76 -2.71 19.84
N GLU A 101 2.38 -1.56 20.07
CA GLU A 101 1.78 -0.27 19.75
C GLU A 101 2.24 0.18 18.36
N TYR A 102 1.31 0.63 17.54
CA TYR A 102 1.57 1.14 16.20
C TYR A 102 0.51 2.16 15.79
N ASP A 103 0.90 3.10 14.92
CA ASP A 103 -0.01 4.08 14.31
C ASP A 103 -0.57 3.57 12.99
N TYR A 104 0.27 2.86 12.21
CA TYR A 104 -0.09 2.35 10.90
C TYR A 104 0.24 0.86 10.77
N GLN A 105 -0.70 0.12 10.19
CA GLN A 105 -0.51 -1.27 9.82
C GLN A 105 -0.63 -1.41 8.30
N LEU A 106 0.43 -1.87 7.65
CA LEU A 106 0.45 -2.07 6.20
C LEU A 106 0.57 -3.54 5.84
N TRP A 107 -0.39 -4.01 5.06
CA TRP A 107 -0.37 -5.34 4.46
C TRP A 107 0.18 -5.28 3.05
N ILE A 108 1.17 -6.11 2.74
CA ILE A 108 1.73 -6.23 1.40
C ILE A 108 1.88 -7.72 1.08
N ASP A 109 1.08 -8.21 0.15
CA ASP A 109 1.19 -9.59 -0.32
C ASP A 109 2.50 -9.77 -1.10
N SER A 110 3.08 -10.96 -1.04
CA SER A 110 4.47 -11.23 -1.51
C SER A 110 4.69 -11.11 -3.03
N ASP A 111 3.62 -11.05 -3.79
CA ASP A 111 3.59 -10.89 -5.26
C ASP A 111 3.29 -9.45 -5.72
N ILE A 112 3.03 -8.54 -4.80
CA ILE A 112 2.73 -7.14 -5.12
C ILE A 112 4.02 -6.34 -5.33
N VAL A 113 4.22 -5.81 -6.53
CA VAL A 113 5.29 -4.84 -6.81
C VAL A 113 4.76 -3.43 -6.60
N PHE A 114 5.40 -2.69 -5.72
CA PHE A 114 5.04 -1.33 -5.34
C PHE A 114 6.27 -0.42 -5.36
N ASN A 115 6.07 0.88 -5.24
CA ASN A 115 7.13 1.86 -5.07
C ASN A 115 6.90 2.69 -3.80
N LEU A 116 7.89 3.47 -3.42
CA LEU A 116 7.86 4.37 -2.27
C LEU A 116 6.63 5.30 -2.29
N GLU A 117 6.34 5.87 -3.46
CA GLU A 117 5.24 6.82 -3.61
C GLU A 117 3.88 6.19 -3.34
N ALA A 118 3.68 4.91 -3.69
CA ALA A 118 2.44 4.19 -3.44
C ALA A 118 2.09 4.16 -1.95
N PHE A 119 3.07 3.90 -1.08
CA PHE A 119 2.88 3.95 0.37
C PHE A 119 2.43 5.34 0.84
N TYR A 120 3.16 6.39 0.44
CA TYR A 120 2.82 7.74 0.87
C TYR A 120 1.50 8.25 0.31
N ARG A 121 1.07 7.75 -0.85
CA ARG A 121 -0.28 8.02 -1.37
C ARG A 121 -1.38 7.42 -0.50
N LEU A 122 -1.17 6.23 0.06
CA LEU A 122 -2.11 5.63 1.01
C LEU A 122 -2.16 6.44 2.31
N VAL A 123 -1.01 6.83 2.84
CA VAL A 123 -0.95 7.69 4.04
C VAL A 123 -1.67 9.02 3.81
N ALA A 124 -1.45 9.66 2.65
CA ALA A 124 -2.06 10.95 2.32
C ALA A 124 -3.60 10.87 2.12
N MET A 125 -4.17 9.68 2.01
CA MET A 125 -5.64 9.53 2.00
C MET A 125 -6.28 9.87 3.35
N ASP A 126 -5.51 9.81 4.43
CA ASP A 126 -5.94 10.11 5.81
C ASP A 126 -7.26 9.40 6.17
N LYS A 127 -7.29 8.08 5.98
CA LYS A 127 -8.45 7.22 6.23
C LYS A 127 -8.07 6.10 7.18
N ASP A 128 -9.02 5.66 8.00
CA ASP A 128 -8.86 4.51 8.90
C ASP A 128 -8.49 3.24 8.14
N ILE A 129 -9.03 3.08 6.93
CA ILE A 129 -8.70 1.99 6.01
C ILE A 129 -8.49 2.57 4.61
N ALA A 130 -7.31 2.35 4.05
CA ALA A 130 -6.97 2.71 2.69
C ALA A 130 -6.39 1.51 1.94
N ALA A 131 -6.76 1.33 0.68
CA ALA A 131 -6.24 0.26 -0.16
C ALA A 131 -5.74 0.80 -1.50
N GLY A 132 -4.61 0.29 -1.95
CA GLY A 132 -4.11 0.49 -3.31
C GLY A 132 -4.69 -0.55 -4.26
N TRP A 133 -4.86 -0.19 -5.50
CA TRP A 133 -5.12 -1.13 -6.58
C TRP A 133 -3.83 -1.40 -7.37
N TYR A 134 -3.74 -2.55 -7.98
CA TYR A 134 -2.59 -2.97 -8.79
C TYR A 134 -3.05 -3.61 -10.09
N CYS A 135 -2.14 -3.70 -11.06
CA CYS A 135 -2.36 -4.46 -12.29
C CYS A 135 -2.09 -5.94 -12.02
N THR A 136 -2.90 -6.77 -12.64
CA THR A 136 -2.62 -8.20 -12.74
C THR A 136 -1.46 -8.47 -13.70
N GLU A 137 -0.94 -9.69 -13.71
CA GLU A 137 0.23 -10.09 -14.50
C GLU A 137 0.06 -9.85 -16.01
N ASP A 138 -1.18 -9.83 -16.50
CA ASP A 138 -1.51 -9.53 -17.90
C ASP A 138 -1.21 -8.08 -18.32
N GLY A 139 -0.95 -7.19 -17.33
CA GLY A 139 -0.69 -5.77 -17.55
C GLY A 139 -1.87 -4.98 -18.11
N ARG A 140 -3.07 -5.54 -18.13
CA ARG A 140 -4.29 -4.93 -18.70
C ARG A 140 -5.41 -4.79 -17.69
N THR A 141 -5.62 -5.82 -16.87
CA THR A 141 -6.63 -5.86 -15.82
C THR A 141 -6.09 -5.34 -14.50
N THR A 142 -6.99 -4.94 -13.61
CA THR A 142 -6.65 -4.45 -12.28
C THR A 142 -7.26 -5.33 -11.21
N SER A 143 -6.81 -5.18 -9.98
CA SER A 143 -7.40 -5.84 -8.81
C SER A 143 -8.81 -5.33 -8.46
N VAL A 144 -9.26 -4.26 -9.10
CA VAL A 144 -10.62 -3.70 -8.89
C VAL A 144 -11.63 -4.49 -9.70
N ALA A 145 -12.60 -5.06 -9.03
CA ALA A 145 -13.67 -5.83 -9.66
C ALA A 145 -15.03 -5.20 -9.36
N HIS A 146 -15.96 -5.37 -10.30
CA HIS A 146 -17.35 -5.02 -10.07
C HIS A 146 -18.04 -6.14 -9.29
N TRP A 147 -18.91 -5.71 -8.36
CA TRP A 147 -19.79 -6.65 -7.72
C TRP A 147 -20.78 -7.21 -8.76
N LEU A 148 -20.96 -8.53 -8.76
CA LEU A 148 -21.94 -9.23 -9.56
C LEU A 148 -22.99 -9.85 -8.63
N ASP A 149 -24.24 -9.89 -9.04
CA ASP A 149 -25.21 -10.74 -8.37
C ASP A 149 -24.91 -12.23 -8.60
N GLU A 150 -25.58 -13.11 -7.87
CA GLU A 150 -25.31 -14.55 -7.95
C GLU A 150 -25.60 -15.13 -9.35
N GLY A 151 -26.63 -14.62 -10.02
CA GLY A 151 -27.01 -15.08 -11.37
C GLY A 151 -25.96 -14.69 -12.40
N ASP A 152 -25.52 -13.42 -12.37
CA ASP A 152 -24.48 -12.90 -13.24
C ASP A 152 -23.13 -13.56 -12.98
N PHE A 153 -22.77 -13.78 -11.71
CA PHE A 153 -21.54 -14.47 -11.35
C PHE A 153 -21.51 -15.90 -11.87
N ARG A 154 -22.62 -16.64 -11.73
CA ARG A 154 -22.74 -18.02 -12.24
C ARG A 154 -22.71 -18.07 -13.77
N SER A 155 -23.41 -17.15 -14.44
CA SER A 155 -23.45 -17.08 -15.92
C SER A 155 -22.09 -16.72 -16.51
N ASN A 156 -21.27 -15.97 -15.76
CA ASN A 156 -19.89 -15.61 -16.11
C ASN A 156 -18.86 -16.70 -15.69
N GLY A 157 -19.30 -17.91 -15.43
CA GLY A 157 -18.42 -19.04 -15.07
C GLY A 157 -17.71 -18.87 -13.73
N GLY A 158 -18.26 -18.06 -12.81
CA GLY A 158 -17.66 -17.79 -11.50
C GLY A 158 -16.50 -16.77 -11.54
N VAL A 159 -16.40 -16.01 -12.61
CA VAL A 159 -15.34 -14.99 -12.79
C VAL A 159 -15.91 -13.59 -12.51
N MET A 160 -15.17 -12.79 -11.76
CA MET A 160 -15.51 -11.40 -11.52
C MET A 160 -15.16 -10.52 -12.73
N ASN A 161 -15.94 -9.45 -12.94
CA ASN A 161 -15.65 -8.46 -13.97
C ASN A 161 -14.63 -7.44 -13.42
N HIS A 162 -13.39 -7.56 -13.87
CA HIS A 162 -12.32 -6.65 -13.46
C HIS A 162 -12.27 -5.39 -14.32
N GLU A 163 -11.96 -4.27 -13.68
CA GLU A 163 -11.65 -3.03 -14.38
C GLU A 163 -10.33 -3.15 -15.17
N THR A 164 -10.30 -2.51 -16.33
CA THR A 164 -9.06 -2.39 -17.11
C THR A 164 -8.26 -1.16 -16.70
N LEU A 165 -6.97 -1.14 -17.02
CA LEU A 165 -6.14 0.07 -16.87
C LEU A 165 -6.71 1.27 -17.62
N GLU A 166 -7.29 1.04 -18.80
CA GLU A 166 -7.90 2.08 -19.60
C GLU A 166 -9.12 2.68 -18.91
N SER A 167 -10.03 1.83 -18.38
CA SER A 167 -11.21 2.29 -17.66
C SER A 167 -10.85 3.05 -16.38
N MET A 168 -9.87 2.54 -15.62
CA MET A 168 -9.36 3.20 -14.42
C MET A 168 -8.71 4.56 -14.73
N SER A 169 -7.95 4.67 -15.82
CA SER A 169 -7.34 5.93 -16.23
C SER A 169 -8.35 6.99 -16.63
N LYS A 170 -9.47 6.58 -17.27
CA LYS A 170 -10.59 7.47 -17.58
C LYS A 170 -11.31 7.95 -16.33
N ARG A 171 -11.55 7.06 -15.36
CA ARG A 171 -12.16 7.41 -14.06
C ARG A 171 -11.28 8.37 -13.25
N ARG A 172 -9.95 8.20 -13.24
CA ARG A 172 -9.03 9.09 -12.53
C ARG A 172 -9.19 10.55 -12.95
N LYS A 173 -9.56 10.82 -14.21
CA LYS A 173 -9.89 12.17 -14.70
C LYS A 173 -11.24 12.69 -14.18
N GLN A 174 -12.15 11.77 -13.78
CA GLN A 174 -13.46 12.11 -13.22
C GLN A 174 -13.43 12.22 -11.68
N ILE A 175 -12.66 11.37 -11.00
CA ILE A 175 -12.53 11.33 -9.54
C ILE A 175 -11.83 12.59 -8.99
N GLY A 176 -11.07 13.32 -9.80
CA GLY A 176 -10.60 14.67 -9.44
C GLY A 176 -11.72 15.70 -9.21
N ARG A 177 -12.98 15.30 -9.35
CA ARG A 177 -14.18 16.13 -9.10
C ARG A 177 -15.25 15.44 -8.23
N ALA A 178 -15.05 14.19 -7.84
CA ALA A 178 -16.02 13.49 -7.03
C ALA A 178 -15.67 13.67 -5.54
N HIS A 179 -16.56 14.34 -4.87
CA HIS A 179 -16.57 14.41 -3.41
C HIS A 179 -16.65 13.02 -2.79
N VAL A 180 -15.92 12.87 -1.73
CA VAL A 180 -16.12 11.88 -0.68
C VAL A 180 -17.56 11.92 -0.19
#